data_b36f4a79cd17ea8758d94008e5de85cd
#
_entry.id   b36f4a79cd17ea8758d94008e5de85cd
#
_cell.length_a   1.000
_cell.length_b   1.000
_cell.length_c   1.000
_cell.angle_alpha   90.00
_cell.angle_beta   90.00
_cell.angle_gamma   90.00
#
_symmetry.space_group_name_H-M   'P 1'
#
loop_
_entity.id
_entity.type
_entity.pdbx_description
1 polymer ?
#
loop_
_entity_poly.entity_id
_entity_poly.type
_entity_poly.pdbx_seq_one_letter_code
_entity_poly.pdbx_strand_id
1 'polypeptide(L)'
;MGLYDSGHMSFDASETPALDNDPHANDAAPYGGGDPYADYRTTELPFTELVDLADRRLGAGVIAANDEFFAQRENLLLRERAVFDPEHFGHKGKIMDGWETRRRRGADAAHPFPAPDEHDWALIRLGAPGIIRGLVVDTAHFRGNYPQRVSVQATSVPGSPSPEALLADDVKWDEIVPPTPVRGHAANGFEITGDRRYTHIRLCQHPDGGIARLRVHGEVVPDPSWLAALGTFDLISVLNGGSYEDASDRFYSSPTQIILPGTSRKMDDGWENRRRRVRDTNDWVRFRLPAQGAVRAVEIDTAYLKGNAAGWIALQGRNGETGEWFEIIPRTRLQPDTLHRFPLRAQAVVTHVRLDAFPDGGVARMRLHGSLTESGAAALAARYEESGA
;
A
#
# COMPACT_ATOMS: atom_id res chain seq x y z
N MET A 1 -4.94 29.46 8.15
CA MET A 1 -4.33 29.38 6.81
C MET A 1 -2.94 28.78 7.02
N GLY A 2 -2.92 27.47 7.25
CA GLY A 2 -1.68 26.71 7.47
C GLY A 2 -1.17 26.26 6.11
N LEU A 3 0.03 26.70 5.76
CA LEU A 3 0.78 26.20 4.62
C LEU A 3 1.08 24.72 4.88
N TYR A 4 0.51 23.82 4.08
CA TYR A 4 0.91 22.45 4.05
C TYR A 4 2.32 22.40 3.45
N ASP A 5 3.30 22.14 4.30
CA ASP A 5 4.66 21.88 3.85
C ASP A 5 4.70 20.44 3.32
N SER A 6 4.44 20.26 2.03
CA SER A 6 4.60 18.98 1.37
C SER A 6 6.08 18.82 1.02
N GLY A 7 6.82 18.13 1.88
CA GLY A 7 8.20 17.74 1.58
C GLY A 7 8.24 16.96 0.27
N HIS A 8 8.88 17.52 -0.76
CA HIS A 8 9.08 16.82 -2.04
C HIS A 8 10.49 16.25 -2.09
N MET A 9 10.57 14.92 -2.21
CA MET A 9 11.82 14.20 -2.49
C MET A 9 11.65 13.37 -3.76
N SER A 10 12.69 13.28 -4.57
CA SER A 10 12.70 12.40 -5.74
C SER A 10 13.98 11.60 -5.81
N PHE A 11 13.85 10.33 -6.14
CA PHE A 11 14.94 9.38 -6.31
C PHE A 11 14.78 8.60 -7.62
N ASP A 12 15.86 8.04 -8.13
CA ASP A 12 15.80 7.25 -9.36
C ASP A 12 15.14 5.89 -9.10
N ALA A 13 13.97 5.69 -9.69
CA ALA A 13 13.21 4.45 -9.55
C ALA A 13 13.76 3.30 -10.40
N SER A 14 14.70 3.56 -11.30
CA SER A 14 15.28 2.54 -12.19
C SER A 14 16.57 1.92 -11.65
N GLU A 15 17.23 2.55 -10.68
CA GLU A 15 18.36 1.95 -10.03
C GLU A 15 17.89 0.90 -9.02
N THR A 16 18.07 -0.36 -9.36
CA THR A 16 18.06 -1.42 -8.36
C THR A 16 19.27 -1.16 -7.47
N PRO A 17 19.12 -0.94 -6.16
CA PRO A 17 20.27 -0.85 -5.27
C PRO A 17 21.15 -2.07 -5.50
N ALA A 18 22.45 -1.87 -5.70
CA ALA A 18 23.39 -2.98 -5.75
C ALA A 18 23.12 -3.86 -4.53
N LEU A 19 23.06 -5.17 -4.74
CA LEU A 19 23.01 -6.13 -3.65
C LEU A 19 24.25 -5.88 -2.79
N ASP A 20 24.05 -5.13 -1.72
CA ASP A 20 25.10 -5.01 -0.73
C ASP A 20 25.19 -6.36 -0.02
N ASN A 21 26.35 -6.98 -0.09
CA ASN A 21 26.62 -8.25 0.59
C ASN A 21 26.72 -8.07 2.12
N ASP A 22 26.43 -6.90 2.63
CA ASP A 22 26.34 -6.65 4.06
C ASP A 22 25.17 -7.46 4.64
N PRO A 23 25.43 -8.42 5.53
CA PRO A 23 24.36 -9.18 6.21
C PRO A 23 23.49 -8.29 7.10
N HIS A 24 23.87 -7.04 7.34
CA HIS A 24 23.12 -6.00 8.02
C HIS A 24 22.58 -4.95 7.06
N ALA A 25 22.74 -5.16 5.73
CA ALA A 25 22.14 -4.30 4.73
C ALA A 25 20.66 -4.13 5.05
N ASN A 26 20.32 -2.91 5.24
CA ASN A 26 19.16 -2.45 5.94
C ASN A 26 17.87 -3.10 5.44
N ASP A 27 17.20 -3.73 6.35
CA ASP A 27 15.87 -4.31 6.12
C ASP A 27 14.83 -3.27 5.70
N ALA A 28 15.11 -1.98 5.88
CA ALA A 28 14.30 -0.86 5.41
C ALA A 28 14.70 -0.36 4.00
N ALA A 29 15.79 -0.82 3.42
CA ALA A 29 16.14 -0.44 2.06
C ALA A 29 15.03 -0.86 1.07
N PRO A 30 14.81 -0.07 0.00
CA PRO A 30 13.96 -0.52 -1.06
C PRO A 30 14.48 -1.87 -1.52
N TYR A 31 13.60 -2.77 -1.67
CA TYR A 31 13.76 -4.13 -2.02
C TYR A 31 14.78 -4.34 -3.15
N GLY A 32 15.97 -4.75 -2.77
CA GLY A 32 17.11 -4.90 -3.67
C GLY A 32 17.23 -6.26 -4.35
N GLY A 33 16.38 -7.21 -4.01
CA GLY A 33 16.54 -8.62 -4.36
C GLY A 33 15.96 -9.05 -5.71
N GLY A 34 15.71 -8.13 -6.64
CA GLY A 34 15.09 -8.47 -7.92
C GLY A 34 13.57 -8.61 -7.84
N ASP A 35 12.95 -7.93 -6.88
CA ASP A 35 11.50 -7.81 -6.80
C ASP A 35 10.95 -7.21 -8.10
N PRO A 36 10.06 -7.91 -8.81
CA PRO A 36 9.41 -7.38 -9.99
C PRO A 36 8.42 -6.26 -9.68
N TYR A 37 8.11 -6.02 -8.42
CA TYR A 37 7.13 -5.03 -8.00
C TYR A 37 7.75 -3.64 -7.80
N ALA A 38 6.96 -2.60 -7.98
CA ALA A 38 7.34 -1.24 -7.65
C ALA A 38 7.18 -1.02 -6.14
N ASP A 39 8.21 -1.37 -5.39
CA ASP A 39 8.30 -1.16 -3.95
C ASP A 39 9.25 0.03 -3.70
N TYR A 40 8.70 1.12 -3.21
CA TYR A 40 9.40 2.40 -3.02
C TYR A 40 9.82 2.63 -1.56
N ARG A 41 9.82 1.59 -0.72
CA ARG A 41 10.24 1.74 0.69
C ARG A 41 11.63 2.35 0.78
N THR A 42 11.74 3.38 1.60
CA THR A 42 13.00 4.06 1.88
C THR A 42 12.97 4.71 3.26
N THR A 43 14.12 4.79 3.90
CA THR A 43 14.27 5.46 5.20
C THR A 43 14.08 6.98 5.09
N GLU A 44 14.29 7.55 3.91
CA GLU A 44 14.09 8.98 3.65
C GLU A 44 12.60 9.36 3.58
N LEU A 45 11.74 8.40 3.24
CA LEU A 45 10.29 8.57 3.15
C LEU A 45 9.58 7.53 4.03
N PRO A 46 9.52 7.74 5.35
CA PRO A 46 8.98 6.75 6.29
C PRO A 46 7.55 6.29 5.99
N PHE A 47 6.73 7.13 5.37
CA PHE A 47 5.37 6.77 4.98
C PHE A 47 5.32 5.60 3.99
N THR A 48 6.41 5.30 3.28
CA THR A 48 6.47 4.17 2.33
C THR A 48 6.43 2.80 3.01
N GLU A 49 6.60 2.74 4.32
CA GLU A 49 6.37 1.53 5.11
C GLU A 49 4.87 1.22 5.32
N LEU A 50 4.02 2.22 5.20
CA LEU A 50 2.58 2.06 5.32
C LEU A 50 2.00 1.34 4.09
N VAL A 51 0.82 0.77 4.27
CA VAL A 51 0.12 0.08 3.18
C VAL A 51 -0.20 1.05 2.03
N ASP A 52 -0.10 0.55 0.80
CA ASP A 52 -0.59 1.27 -0.38
C ASP A 52 -2.12 1.16 -0.46
N LEU A 53 -2.81 2.23 -0.13
CA LEU A 53 -4.29 2.33 -0.18
C LEU A 53 -4.82 2.20 -1.62
N ALA A 54 -3.98 2.44 -2.62
CA ALA A 54 -4.29 2.29 -4.04
C ALA A 54 -3.88 0.92 -4.60
N ASP A 55 -3.51 -0.05 -3.77
CA ASP A 55 -3.18 -1.40 -4.23
C ASP A 55 -4.41 -2.09 -4.83
N ARG A 56 -4.27 -2.62 -6.05
CA ARG A 56 -5.33 -3.35 -6.74
C ARG A 56 -5.80 -4.60 -5.98
N ARG A 57 -4.95 -5.21 -5.16
CA ARG A 57 -5.33 -6.35 -4.31
C ARG A 57 -6.34 -5.97 -3.23
N LEU A 58 -6.39 -4.68 -2.86
CA LEU A 58 -7.40 -4.12 -1.94
C LEU A 58 -8.68 -3.69 -2.68
N GLY A 59 -8.69 -3.75 -4.02
CA GLY A 59 -9.82 -3.35 -4.83
C GLY A 59 -9.72 -1.93 -5.40
N ALA A 60 -8.54 -1.30 -5.34
CA ALA A 60 -8.32 0.01 -5.97
C ALA A 60 -8.51 -0.04 -7.50
N GLY A 61 -8.87 1.09 -8.09
CA GLY A 61 -9.02 1.20 -9.53
C GLY A 61 -8.97 2.62 -10.03
N VAL A 62 -8.44 2.81 -11.24
CA VAL A 62 -8.53 4.09 -11.95
C VAL A 62 -9.87 4.11 -12.68
N ILE A 63 -10.84 4.87 -12.16
CA ILE A 63 -12.23 4.82 -12.64
C ILE A 63 -12.50 5.73 -13.83
N ALA A 64 -11.70 6.79 -14.01
CA ALA A 64 -11.78 7.68 -15.17
C ALA A 64 -10.45 8.41 -15.40
N ALA A 65 -10.24 8.87 -16.61
CA ALA A 65 -9.24 9.87 -16.99
C ALA A 65 -9.77 10.70 -18.15
N ASN A 66 -9.33 11.95 -18.27
CA ASN A 66 -9.77 12.79 -19.38
C ASN A 66 -9.04 12.50 -20.69
N ASP A 67 -7.83 11.93 -20.62
CA ASP A 67 -7.05 11.48 -21.77
C ASP A 67 -6.20 10.26 -21.41
N GLU A 68 -6.05 9.31 -22.33
CA GLU A 68 -5.20 8.12 -22.24
C GLU A 68 -4.76 7.67 -23.64
N PHE A 69 -4.51 8.64 -24.51
CA PHE A 69 -4.31 8.38 -25.91
C PHE A 69 -3.10 7.48 -26.21
N PHE A 70 -1.97 7.71 -25.58
CA PHE A 70 -0.75 6.93 -25.82
C PHE A 70 -0.67 5.67 -24.94
N ALA A 71 -1.06 5.75 -23.67
CA ALA A 71 -1.01 4.63 -22.76
C ALA A 71 -2.13 4.72 -21.71
N GLN A 72 -2.72 3.57 -21.42
CA GLN A 72 -3.93 3.43 -20.61
C GLN A 72 -3.70 3.77 -19.13
N ARG A 73 -4.70 4.40 -18.51
CA ARG A 73 -4.68 4.86 -17.12
C ARG A 73 -4.51 3.75 -16.07
N GLU A 74 -4.98 2.54 -16.39
CA GLU A 74 -4.89 1.40 -15.48
C GLU A 74 -3.45 1.01 -15.13
N ASN A 75 -2.48 1.37 -15.98
CA ASN A 75 -1.06 1.14 -15.71
C ASN A 75 -0.55 1.88 -14.47
N LEU A 76 -1.20 2.99 -14.05
CA LEU A 76 -0.85 3.72 -12.83
C LEU A 76 -0.81 2.83 -11.59
N LEU A 77 -1.71 1.84 -11.50
CA LEU A 77 -1.86 0.98 -10.33
C LEU A 77 -1.31 -0.43 -10.53
N LEU A 78 -0.58 -0.71 -11.61
CA LEU A 78 0.14 -1.96 -11.74
C LEU A 78 1.15 -2.09 -10.61
N ARG A 79 1.26 -3.32 -10.06
CA ARG A 79 2.20 -3.61 -8.96
C ARG A 79 3.63 -3.70 -9.45
N GLU A 80 3.79 -4.22 -10.65
CA GLU A 80 5.06 -4.48 -11.29
C GLU A 80 5.77 -3.15 -11.60
N ARG A 81 7.11 -3.18 -11.52
CA ARG A 81 7.93 -2.06 -11.98
C ARG A 81 7.64 -1.77 -13.44
N ALA A 82 7.70 -0.51 -13.80
CA ALA A 82 7.57 -0.13 -15.20
C ALA A 82 8.74 -0.69 -16.01
N VAL A 83 8.43 -1.20 -17.19
CA VAL A 83 9.40 -1.80 -18.11
C VAL A 83 9.53 -0.93 -19.35
N PHE A 84 10.76 -0.71 -19.81
CA PHE A 84 11.03 -0.03 -21.06
C PHE A 84 11.44 -1.04 -22.14
N ASP A 85 10.57 -1.18 -23.16
CA ASP A 85 10.88 -1.95 -24.36
C ASP A 85 11.13 -0.99 -25.52
N PRO A 86 12.38 -0.83 -26.01
CA PRO A 86 12.71 0.09 -27.07
C PRO A 86 12.00 -0.19 -28.39
N GLU A 87 11.59 -1.43 -28.63
CA GLU A 87 10.94 -1.87 -29.88
C GLU A 87 9.42 -1.81 -29.82
N HIS A 88 8.81 -1.50 -28.68
CA HIS A 88 7.36 -1.51 -28.52
C HIS A 88 6.72 -0.24 -29.09
N PHE A 89 6.26 -0.33 -30.35
CA PHE A 89 5.54 0.74 -31.03
C PHE A 89 4.15 0.28 -31.49
N GLY A 90 3.19 1.17 -31.40
CA GLY A 90 1.86 1.02 -31.99
C GLY A 90 1.62 2.05 -33.08
N HIS A 91 0.43 2.03 -33.71
CA HIS A 91 0.06 3.02 -34.73
C HIS A 91 -0.02 4.46 -34.21
N LYS A 92 -0.09 4.64 -32.90
CA LYS A 92 -0.09 5.96 -32.24
C LYS A 92 1.32 6.45 -31.87
N GLY A 93 2.35 5.61 -32.05
CA GLY A 93 3.74 5.93 -31.70
C GLY A 93 4.33 4.95 -30.69
N LYS A 94 5.32 5.42 -29.95
CA LYS A 94 5.94 4.64 -28.86
C LYS A 94 4.93 4.36 -27.75
N ILE A 95 4.86 3.09 -27.34
CA ILE A 95 4.05 2.70 -26.18
C ILE A 95 4.94 2.64 -24.94
N MET A 96 4.59 3.41 -23.92
CA MET A 96 5.25 3.43 -22.63
C MET A 96 4.44 2.63 -21.61
N ASP A 97 5.13 2.04 -20.63
CA ASP A 97 4.49 1.34 -19.52
C ASP A 97 4.13 2.34 -18.41
N GLY A 98 2.98 2.95 -18.55
CA GLY A 98 2.43 3.96 -17.66
C GLY A 98 1.14 4.53 -18.22
N TRP A 99 0.63 5.59 -17.65
CA TRP A 99 -0.45 6.42 -18.18
C TRP A 99 0.15 7.61 -18.94
N GLU A 100 -0.17 7.75 -20.22
CA GLU A 100 0.40 8.82 -21.06
C GLU A 100 -0.69 9.47 -21.90
N THR A 101 -0.76 10.79 -21.82
CA THR A 101 -1.74 11.64 -22.48
C THR A 101 -1.16 12.33 -23.71
N ARG A 102 -2.03 12.89 -24.57
CA ARG A 102 -1.65 13.71 -25.70
C ARG A 102 -0.99 15.00 -25.24
N ARG A 103 -0.11 15.53 -26.07
CA ARG A 103 0.43 16.88 -25.85
C ARG A 103 -0.67 17.92 -26.00
N ARG A 104 -0.90 18.69 -24.95
CA ARG A 104 -1.78 19.85 -25.00
C ARG A 104 -1.20 20.96 -25.85
N ARG A 105 -2.06 21.66 -26.57
CA ARG A 105 -1.71 22.79 -27.45
C ARG A 105 -2.60 23.96 -27.09
N GLY A 106 -2.06 25.16 -27.31
CA GLY A 106 -2.84 26.36 -27.20
C GLY A 106 -3.85 26.55 -28.35
N ALA A 107 -4.59 27.63 -28.30
CA ALA A 107 -5.75 27.85 -29.16
C ALA A 107 -5.38 28.07 -30.63
N ASP A 108 -4.22 28.68 -30.91
CA ASP A 108 -3.78 29.06 -32.25
C ASP A 108 -2.25 29.23 -32.34
N ALA A 109 -1.76 29.58 -33.53
CA ALA A 109 -0.34 29.76 -33.78
C ALA A 109 0.31 30.94 -33.02
N ALA A 110 -0.49 31.94 -32.62
CA ALA A 110 -0.02 33.06 -31.81
C ALA A 110 0.06 32.70 -30.32
N HIS A 111 -0.74 31.72 -29.92
CA HIS A 111 -0.82 31.19 -28.56
C HIS A 111 -0.62 29.66 -28.58
N PRO A 112 0.60 29.15 -28.87
CA PRO A 112 0.84 27.75 -29.13
C PRO A 112 0.90 26.88 -27.85
N PHE A 113 1.00 27.51 -26.68
CA PHE A 113 1.06 26.83 -25.39
C PHE A 113 -0.32 26.72 -24.76
N PRO A 114 -0.62 25.63 -24.04
CA PRO A 114 -1.87 25.50 -23.28
C PRO A 114 -1.97 26.58 -22.20
N ALA A 115 -3.19 26.88 -21.74
CA ALA A 115 -3.38 27.77 -20.60
C ALA A 115 -2.68 27.24 -19.35
N PRO A 116 -2.22 28.14 -18.44
CA PRO A 116 -1.44 27.71 -17.26
C PRO A 116 -2.16 26.78 -16.29
N ASP A 117 -3.48 26.78 -16.31
CA ASP A 117 -4.39 25.97 -15.48
C ASP A 117 -4.85 24.70 -16.19
N GLU A 118 -4.59 24.55 -17.47
CA GLU A 118 -4.90 23.34 -18.20
C GLU A 118 -4.07 22.15 -17.69
N HIS A 119 -4.75 21.02 -17.48
CA HIS A 119 -4.11 19.78 -17.02
C HIS A 119 -4.90 18.55 -17.44
N ASP A 120 -4.20 17.43 -17.46
CA ASP A 120 -4.85 16.13 -17.56
C ASP A 120 -5.01 15.51 -16.18
N TRP A 121 -6.04 14.69 -16.04
CA TRP A 121 -6.37 14.09 -14.74
C TRP A 121 -6.80 12.62 -14.85
N ALA A 122 -6.57 11.88 -13.78
CA ALA A 122 -7.09 10.55 -13.55
C ALA A 122 -7.79 10.50 -12.18
N LEU A 123 -8.98 9.86 -12.12
CA LEU A 123 -9.73 9.59 -10.90
C LEU A 123 -9.43 8.19 -10.41
N ILE A 124 -8.98 8.07 -9.17
CA ILE A 124 -8.65 6.82 -8.54
C ILE A 124 -9.56 6.59 -7.33
N ARG A 125 -10.24 5.43 -7.30
CA ARG A 125 -10.89 4.93 -6.10
C ARG A 125 -9.85 4.15 -5.29
N LEU A 126 -9.68 4.50 -4.01
CA LEU A 126 -8.84 3.76 -3.10
C LEU A 126 -9.45 2.37 -2.84
N GLY A 127 -8.62 1.36 -2.73
CA GLY A 127 -9.04 -0.02 -2.42
C GLY A 127 -9.40 -0.18 -0.95
N ALA A 128 -8.73 0.59 -0.10
CA ALA A 128 -9.05 0.72 1.31
C ALA A 128 -9.12 2.21 1.67
N PRO A 129 -10.29 2.74 2.04
CA PRO A 129 -10.41 4.11 2.52
C PRO A 129 -9.59 4.33 3.78
N GLY A 130 -8.91 5.49 3.85
CA GLY A 130 -8.01 5.74 4.97
C GLY A 130 -7.42 7.15 4.97
N ILE A 131 -6.55 7.38 5.94
CA ILE A 131 -5.78 8.62 6.11
C ILE A 131 -4.53 8.49 5.26
N ILE A 132 -4.35 9.39 4.29
CA ILE A 132 -3.17 9.40 3.41
C ILE A 132 -2.00 10.05 4.15
N ARG A 133 -0.86 9.36 4.21
CA ARG A 133 0.38 9.86 4.81
C ARG A 133 1.44 10.23 3.80
N GLY A 134 1.32 9.72 2.57
CA GLY A 134 2.23 10.10 1.50
C GLY A 134 1.86 9.45 0.17
N LEU A 135 2.47 10.00 -0.87
CA LEU A 135 2.28 9.58 -2.24
C LEU A 135 3.63 9.38 -2.92
N VAL A 136 3.71 8.42 -3.82
CA VAL A 136 4.83 8.29 -4.75
C VAL A 136 4.28 8.37 -6.16
N VAL A 137 4.73 9.38 -6.91
CA VAL A 137 4.46 9.53 -8.34
C VAL A 137 5.71 9.11 -9.10
N ASP A 138 5.68 7.94 -9.69
CA ASP A 138 6.80 7.36 -10.41
C ASP A 138 6.72 7.73 -11.90
N THR A 139 7.76 8.37 -12.41
CA THR A 139 7.93 8.73 -13.81
C THR A 139 8.98 7.86 -14.53
N ALA A 140 9.23 6.64 -14.02
CA ALA A 140 10.21 5.71 -14.59
C ALA A 140 10.05 5.61 -16.10
N HIS A 141 11.18 5.73 -16.82
CA HIS A 141 11.28 5.73 -18.29
C HIS A 141 10.68 6.92 -19.03
N PHE A 142 9.89 7.77 -18.39
CA PHE A 142 9.44 9.04 -18.94
C PHE A 142 10.52 10.11 -18.75
N ARG A 143 11.44 10.25 -19.73
CA ARG A 143 12.62 11.12 -19.61
C ARG A 143 12.39 12.51 -20.18
N GLY A 144 11.61 12.64 -21.25
CA GLY A 144 11.31 13.92 -21.92
C GLY A 144 9.81 14.19 -22.05
N ASN A 145 8.99 13.24 -21.67
CA ASN A 145 7.54 13.24 -21.79
C ASN A 145 6.85 13.09 -20.43
N TYR A 146 7.57 13.32 -19.32
CA TYR A 146 6.97 13.41 -17.98
C TYR A 146 6.27 14.78 -17.80
N PRO A 147 5.28 14.89 -16.89
CA PRO A 147 4.63 16.16 -16.61
C PRO A 147 5.59 17.15 -15.94
N GLN A 148 5.44 18.44 -16.22
CA GLN A 148 6.27 19.46 -15.57
C GLN A 148 5.98 19.55 -14.07
N ARG A 149 4.70 19.40 -13.70
CA ARG A 149 4.21 19.41 -12.32
C ARG A 149 3.10 18.39 -12.17
N VAL A 150 2.91 17.94 -10.96
CA VAL A 150 1.72 17.17 -10.57
C VAL A 150 1.00 17.87 -9.42
N SER A 151 -0.30 17.65 -9.31
CA SER A 151 -1.08 17.95 -8.11
C SER A 151 -1.98 16.78 -7.77
N VAL A 152 -2.36 16.68 -6.50
CA VAL A 152 -3.29 15.62 -6.05
C VAL A 152 -4.35 16.23 -5.17
N GLN A 153 -5.58 15.91 -5.50
CA GLN A 153 -6.76 16.25 -4.72
C GLN A 153 -7.38 14.97 -4.15
N ALA A 154 -7.99 15.07 -2.99
CA ALA A 154 -8.63 13.93 -2.32
C ALA A 154 -10.03 14.30 -1.85
N THR A 155 -10.93 13.31 -1.83
CA THR A 155 -12.30 13.48 -1.34
C THR A 155 -12.80 12.25 -0.61
N SER A 156 -13.78 12.44 0.28
CA SER A 156 -14.49 11.36 0.94
C SER A 156 -15.94 11.36 0.45
N VAL A 157 -16.26 10.42 -0.43
CA VAL A 157 -17.63 10.22 -0.95
C VAL A 157 -18.03 8.77 -0.65
N PRO A 158 -19.09 8.53 0.11
CA PRO A 158 -19.50 7.18 0.48
C PRO A 158 -20.06 6.40 -0.72
N GLY A 159 -20.09 5.10 -0.59
CA GLY A 159 -20.64 4.19 -1.60
C GLY A 159 -19.76 4.03 -2.83
N SER A 160 -20.39 3.92 -3.99
CA SER A 160 -19.74 3.72 -5.29
C SER A 160 -20.22 4.79 -6.30
N PRO A 161 -19.81 6.06 -6.12
CA PRO A 161 -20.20 7.13 -7.02
C PRO A 161 -19.70 6.89 -8.44
N SER A 162 -20.47 7.30 -9.44
CA SER A 162 -20.01 7.31 -10.83
C SER A 162 -18.93 8.38 -11.05
N PRO A 163 -18.12 8.29 -12.11
CA PRO A 163 -17.16 9.35 -12.44
C PRO A 163 -17.81 10.71 -12.58
N GLU A 164 -19.00 10.78 -13.20
CA GLU A 164 -19.76 12.03 -13.38
C GLU A 164 -20.18 12.63 -12.04
N ALA A 165 -20.62 11.79 -11.10
CA ALA A 165 -20.97 12.23 -9.76
C ALA A 165 -19.76 12.78 -8.99
N LEU A 166 -18.57 12.20 -9.18
CA LEU A 166 -17.33 12.71 -8.57
C LEU A 166 -16.82 14.00 -9.21
N LEU A 167 -17.15 14.24 -10.47
CA LEU A 167 -16.77 15.45 -11.20
C LEU A 167 -17.77 16.59 -11.06
N ALA A 168 -18.89 16.38 -10.36
CA ALA A 168 -19.89 17.40 -10.13
C ALA A 168 -19.34 18.54 -9.26
N ASP A 169 -19.81 19.78 -9.52
CA ASP A 169 -19.29 21.00 -8.88
C ASP A 169 -19.53 21.06 -7.36
N ASP A 170 -20.48 20.28 -6.84
CA ASP A 170 -20.81 20.21 -5.41
C ASP A 170 -19.89 19.28 -4.63
N VAL A 171 -19.08 18.44 -5.30
CA VAL A 171 -18.09 17.58 -4.66
C VAL A 171 -16.90 18.42 -4.19
N LYS A 172 -16.66 18.40 -2.89
CA LYS A 172 -15.51 19.09 -2.30
C LYS A 172 -14.27 18.25 -2.38
N TRP A 173 -13.25 18.78 -3.02
CA TRP A 173 -11.93 18.20 -3.10
C TRP A 173 -10.95 18.99 -2.25
N ASP A 174 -10.21 18.30 -1.39
CA ASP A 174 -9.08 18.88 -0.67
C ASP A 174 -7.83 18.76 -1.53
N GLU A 175 -7.10 19.84 -1.73
CA GLU A 175 -5.78 19.80 -2.35
C GLU A 175 -4.78 19.28 -1.33
N ILE A 176 -4.32 18.03 -1.50
CA ILE A 176 -3.35 17.40 -0.59
C ILE A 176 -1.92 17.49 -1.11
N VAL A 177 -1.74 17.69 -2.42
CA VAL A 177 -0.47 18.07 -3.05
C VAL A 177 -0.76 19.21 -4.02
N PRO A 178 -0.28 20.43 -3.76
CA PRO A 178 -0.42 21.54 -4.70
C PRO A 178 0.43 21.30 -5.96
N PRO A 179 0.20 22.04 -7.06
CA PRO A 179 0.98 21.89 -8.27
C PRO A 179 2.49 22.01 -8.02
N THR A 180 3.17 20.87 -7.93
CA THR A 180 4.57 20.73 -7.54
C THR A 180 5.40 20.16 -8.70
N PRO A 181 6.58 20.74 -9.03
CA PRO A 181 7.47 20.20 -10.04
C PRO A 181 7.90 18.77 -9.72
N VAL A 182 8.00 17.93 -10.75
CA VAL A 182 8.51 16.57 -10.63
C VAL A 182 9.72 16.35 -11.53
N ARG A 183 10.49 15.29 -11.26
CA ARG A 183 11.59 14.83 -12.11
C ARG A 183 11.12 13.73 -13.03
N GLY A 184 11.67 13.71 -14.24
CA GLY A 184 11.53 12.58 -15.15
C GLY A 184 12.43 11.43 -14.75
N HIS A 185 11.98 10.21 -15.06
CA HIS A 185 12.72 8.97 -14.74
C HIS A 185 13.10 8.87 -13.26
N ALA A 186 12.16 9.18 -12.37
CA ALA A 186 12.36 9.19 -10.93
C ALA A 186 11.09 8.83 -10.19
N ALA A 187 11.23 8.30 -8.99
CA ALA A 187 10.14 8.22 -8.03
C ALA A 187 10.08 9.55 -7.25
N ASN A 188 8.94 10.25 -7.36
CA ASN A 188 8.72 11.52 -6.71
C ASN A 188 7.83 11.30 -5.49
N GLY A 189 8.40 11.46 -4.28
CA GLY A 189 7.72 11.25 -3.01
C GLY A 189 7.15 12.54 -2.44
N PHE A 190 5.94 12.47 -1.88
CA PHE A 190 5.24 13.59 -1.26
C PHE A 190 4.72 13.15 0.11
N GLU A 191 5.20 13.77 1.16
CA GLU A 191 4.68 13.58 2.50
C GLU A 191 3.38 14.38 2.68
N ILE A 192 2.36 13.75 3.26
CA ILE A 192 1.04 14.34 3.48
C ILE A 192 0.77 14.40 4.96
N THR A 193 0.40 15.58 5.42
CA THR A 193 -0.02 15.82 6.81
C THR A 193 -1.55 15.92 6.91
N GLY A 194 -2.09 15.62 8.08
CA GLY A 194 -3.53 15.68 8.36
C GLY A 194 -4.11 14.29 8.62
N ASP A 195 -5.30 14.27 9.24
CA ASP A 195 -5.93 13.04 9.75
C ASP A 195 -7.28 12.75 9.08
N ARG A 196 -7.58 13.43 7.98
CA ARG A 196 -8.81 13.20 7.25
C ARG A 196 -8.77 11.90 6.46
N ARG A 197 -9.84 11.14 6.55
CA ARG A 197 -10.07 9.92 5.78
C ARG A 197 -10.57 10.25 4.38
N TYR A 198 -10.02 9.57 3.38
CA TYR A 198 -10.39 9.73 1.98
C TYR A 198 -10.80 8.40 1.35
N THR A 199 -11.64 8.48 0.33
CA THR A 199 -12.12 7.34 -0.48
C THR A 199 -11.63 7.41 -1.92
N HIS A 200 -11.38 8.61 -2.43
CA HIS A 200 -10.98 8.86 -3.82
C HIS A 200 -9.90 9.94 -3.87
N ILE A 201 -9.05 9.84 -4.90
CA ILE A 201 -8.09 10.89 -5.26
C ILE A 201 -8.22 11.23 -6.74
N ARG A 202 -7.83 12.46 -7.08
CA ARG A 202 -7.64 12.93 -8.44
C ARG A 202 -6.18 13.33 -8.62
N LEU A 203 -5.45 12.55 -9.43
CA LEU A 203 -4.09 12.87 -9.84
C LEU A 203 -4.15 13.75 -11.08
N CYS A 204 -3.55 14.92 -11.01
CA CYS A 204 -3.46 15.86 -12.12
C CYS A 204 -2.00 15.98 -12.59
N GLN A 205 -1.80 15.98 -13.90
CA GLN A 205 -0.51 16.26 -14.55
C GLN A 205 -0.59 17.53 -15.37
N HIS A 206 0.35 18.44 -15.14
CA HIS A 206 0.35 19.78 -15.70
C HIS A 206 1.48 19.99 -16.72
N PRO A 207 1.17 20.37 -17.98
CA PRO A 207 -0.16 20.37 -18.56
C PRO A 207 -0.60 18.96 -19.01
N ASP A 208 0.34 18.10 -19.37
CA ASP A 208 0.21 16.77 -19.93
C ASP A 208 1.48 15.96 -19.66
N GLY A 209 1.51 14.69 -20.05
CA GLY A 209 2.72 13.87 -19.97
C GLY A 209 2.45 12.40 -19.72
N GLY A 210 3.44 11.75 -19.09
CA GLY A 210 3.37 10.36 -18.72
C GLY A 210 3.85 10.09 -17.28
N ILE A 211 3.11 9.23 -16.59
CA ILE A 211 3.39 8.75 -15.23
C ILE A 211 3.35 7.23 -15.28
N ALA A 212 4.43 6.59 -14.82
CA ALA A 212 4.56 5.15 -14.84
C ALA A 212 3.67 4.48 -13.78
N ARG A 213 3.80 4.91 -12.52
CA ARG A 213 3.07 4.33 -11.39
C ARG A 213 2.67 5.40 -10.38
N LEU A 214 1.63 5.07 -9.61
CA LEU A 214 1.19 5.83 -8.45
C LEU A 214 1.08 4.90 -7.24
N ARG A 215 1.57 5.35 -6.08
CA ARG A 215 1.34 4.71 -4.79
C ARG A 215 0.77 5.72 -3.80
N VAL A 216 -0.14 5.25 -2.95
CA VAL A 216 -0.84 6.08 -1.97
C VAL A 216 -0.71 5.42 -0.61
N HIS A 217 0.29 5.80 0.13
CA HIS A 217 0.60 5.19 1.43
C HIS A 217 -0.20 5.83 2.55
N GLY A 218 -0.73 4.99 3.43
CA GLY A 218 -1.52 5.52 4.55
C GLY A 218 -2.04 4.47 5.52
N GLU A 219 -2.95 4.92 6.37
CA GLU A 219 -3.56 4.13 7.42
C GLU A 219 -5.02 3.84 7.05
N VAL A 220 -5.39 2.56 6.97
CA VAL A 220 -6.76 2.16 6.70
C VAL A 220 -7.65 2.50 7.90
N VAL A 221 -8.75 3.18 7.64
CA VAL A 221 -9.80 3.46 8.63
C VAL A 221 -11.10 2.84 8.10
N PRO A 222 -11.42 1.60 8.53
CA PRO A 222 -12.62 0.90 8.05
C PRO A 222 -13.89 1.51 8.63
N ASP A 223 -15.00 1.30 7.95
CA ASP A 223 -16.32 1.68 8.45
C ASP A 223 -16.72 0.78 9.64
N PRO A 224 -16.93 1.34 10.85
CA PRO A 224 -17.30 0.56 12.02
C PRO A 224 -18.66 -0.15 11.86
N SER A 225 -19.60 0.45 11.12
CA SER A 225 -20.93 -0.13 10.88
C SER A 225 -20.83 -1.43 10.06
N TRP A 226 -19.92 -1.45 9.08
CA TRP A 226 -19.64 -2.66 8.29
C TRP A 226 -19.07 -3.78 9.15
N LEU A 227 -18.08 -3.48 10.00
CA LEU A 227 -17.49 -4.47 10.88
C LEU A 227 -18.47 -4.99 11.93
N ALA A 228 -19.34 -4.12 12.45
CA ALA A 228 -20.40 -4.50 13.35
C ALA A 228 -21.43 -5.44 12.67
N ALA A 229 -21.78 -5.20 11.42
CA ALA A 229 -22.66 -6.05 10.65
C ALA A 229 -22.09 -7.44 10.38
N LEU A 230 -20.77 -7.54 10.17
CA LEU A 230 -20.08 -8.83 10.01
C LEU A 230 -20.04 -9.64 11.32
N GLY A 231 -19.91 -8.97 12.45
CA GLY A 231 -19.81 -9.56 13.78
C GLY A 231 -18.49 -10.32 14.03
N THR A 232 -18.18 -11.34 13.23
CA THR A 232 -16.90 -12.07 13.23
C THR A 232 -16.20 -11.85 11.89
N PHE A 233 -14.97 -11.39 11.95
CA PHE A 233 -14.16 -11.07 10.76
C PHE A 233 -12.67 -11.28 11.03
N ASP A 234 -11.84 -11.13 10.01
CA ASP A 234 -10.37 -11.16 10.14
C ASP A 234 -9.87 -9.84 10.74
N LEU A 235 -9.58 -9.86 12.04
CA LEU A 235 -9.15 -8.70 12.84
C LEU A 235 -7.81 -8.10 12.39
N ILE A 236 -6.96 -8.88 11.68
CA ILE A 236 -5.64 -8.41 11.26
C ILE A 236 -5.61 -8.00 9.79
N SER A 237 -6.67 -8.26 9.04
CA SER A 237 -6.71 -7.88 7.63
C SER A 237 -6.47 -6.38 7.44
N VAL A 238 -5.64 -6.03 6.47
CA VAL A 238 -5.43 -4.64 6.05
C VAL A 238 -6.75 -3.94 5.74
N LEU A 239 -7.70 -4.63 5.07
CA LEU A 239 -9.02 -4.04 4.75
C LEU A 239 -9.83 -3.67 6.01
N ASN A 240 -9.56 -4.33 7.12
CA ASN A 240 -10.21 -4.09 8.39
C ASN A 240 -9.37 -3.19 9.33
N GLY A 241 -8.27 -2.60 8.80
CA GLY A 241 -7.42 -1.68 9.53
C GLY A 241 -6.26 -2.32 10.29
N GLY A 242 -6.00 -3.62 10.07
CA GLY A 242 -4.78 -4.26 10.56
C GLY A 242 -3.54 -3.65 9.90
N SER A 243 -2.48 -3.48 10.66
CA SER A 243 -1.26 -2.83 10.18
C SER A 243 0.01 -3.54 10.65
N TYR A 244 1.02 -3.52 9.80
CA TYR A 244 2.38 -3.93 10.12
C TYR A 244 3.04 -2.89 11.04
N GLU A 245 3.84 -3.35 12.01
CA GLU A 245 4.61 -2.49 12.89
C GLU A 245 6.11 -2.68 12.72
N ASP A 246 6.59 -3.92 12.79
CA ASP A 246 8.02 -4.21 12.77
C ASP A 246 8.28 -5.69 12.46
N ALA A 247 9.46 -6.01 11.95
CA ALA A 247 9.89 -7.39 11.70
C ALA A 247 11.41 -7.53 11.81
N SER A 248 11.84 -8.74 12.12
CA SER A 248 13.27 -9.08 12.17
C SER A 248 13.94 -9.12 10.80
N ASP A 249 13.18 -9.37 9.75
CA ASP A 249 13.68 -9.47 8.38
C ASP A 249 12.60 -9.09 7.36
N ARG A 250 12.99 -8.32 6.35
CA ARG A 250 12.13 -7.85 5.25
C ARG A 250 12.83 -7.98 3.89
N PHE A 251 13.81 -8.86 3.80
CA PHE A 251 14.71 -8.89 2.66
C PHE A 251 14.02 -9.24 1.34
N TYR A 252 13.21 -10.31 1.30
CA TYR A 252 12.55 -10.73 0.07
C TYR A 252 11.19 -10.08 -0.15
N SER A 253 10.47 -9.73 0.91
CA SER A 253 9.12 -9.20 0.78
C SER A 253 8.67 -8.42 2.01
N SER A 254 7.69 -7.52 1.81
CA SER A 254 7.06 -6.81 2.92
C SER A 254 6.22 -7.77 3.76
N PRO A 255 6.38 -7.79 5.10
CA PRO A 255 5.52 -8.55 5.99
C PRO A 255 4.03 -8.20 5.89
N THR A 256 3.68 -7.00 5.46
CA THR A 256 2.29 -6.59 5.19
C THR A 256 1.57 -7.57 4.26
N GLN A 257 2.32 -8.29 3.41
CA GLN A 257 1.73 -9.26 2.47
C GLN A 257 0.93 -10.35 3.16
N ILE A 258 1.33 -10.81 4.37
CA ILE A 258 0.63 -11.91 5.03
C ILE A 258 -0.74 -11.53 5.61
N ILE A 259 -1.01 -10.24 5.76
CA ILE A 259 -2.30 -9.71 6.24
C ILE A 259 -3.17 -9.11 5.12
N LEU A 260 -2.74 -9.22 3.86
CA LEU A 260 -3.56 -8.85 2.70
C LEU A 260 -4.77 -9.77 2.55
N PRO A 261 -5.87 -9.29 1.97
CA PRO A 261 -7.06 -10.11 1.74
C PRO A 261 -6.79 -11.23 0.73
N GLY A 262 -7.68 -12.22 0.71
CA GLY A 262 -7.62 -13.34 -0.22
C GLY A 262 -6.48 -14.32 0.06
N THR A 263 -6.27 -15.26 -0.85
CA THR A 263 -5.21 -16.27 -0.78
C THR A 263 -3.96 -15.80 -1.53
N SER A 264 -2.80 -16.31 -1.14
CA SER A 264 -1.58 -16.15 -1.93
C SER A 264 -1.78 -16.80 -3.32
N ARG A 265 -1.17 -16.23 -4.35
CA ARG A 265 -1.26 -16.72 -5.72
C ARG A 265 0.05 -17.30 -6.25
N LYS A 266 1.13 -17.00 -5.56
CA LYS A 266 2.50 -17.44 -5.87
C LYS A 266 3.40 -17.22 -4.65
N MET A 267 4.61 -17.76 -4.70
CA MET A 267 5.55 -17.77 -3.57
C MET A 267 5.89 -16.37 -3.04
N ASP A 268 6.11 -15.41 -3.92
CA ASP A 268 6.46 -14.01 -3.59
C ASP A 268 5.26 -13.14 -3.17
N ASP A 269 4.08 -13.72 -3.00
CA ASP A 269 2.87 -13.04 -2.51
C ASP A 269 2.65 -13.30 -1.01
N GLY A 270 3.71 -13.59 -0.27
CA GLY A 270 3.76 -13.78 1.17
C GLY A 270 4.94 -13.05 1.79
N TRP A 271 5.19 -13.27 3.07
CA TRP A 271 6.40 -12.84 3.75
C TRP A 271 7.43 -13.95 3.69
N GLU A 272 8.54 -13.71 3.02
CA GLU A 272 9.70 -14.60 2.97
C GLU A 272 10.90 -13.84 3.52
N ASN A 273 11.63 -14.47 4.45
CA ASN A 273 12.81 -13.93 5.09
C ASN A 273 14.10 -14.65 4.64
N ARG A 274 15.25 -14.03 4.89
CA ARG A 274 16.56 -14.63 4.65
C ARG A 274 16.75 -15.88 5.52
N ARG A 275 17.60 -16.80 5.07
CA ARG A 275 17.99 -17.93 5.88
C ARG A 275 18.78 -17.47 7.10
N ARG A 276 18.24 -17.72 8.28
CA ARG A 276 18.89 -17.37 9.55
C ARG A 276 20.05 -18.32 9.83
N ARG A 277 21.21 -17.75 10.09
CA ARG A 277 22.46 -18.52 10.34
C ARG A 277 22.92 -18.43 11.79
N VAL A 278 22.33 -17.53 12.57
CA VAL A 278 22.66 -17.36 14.00
C VAL A 278 21.81 -18.32 14.82
N ARG A 279 22.48 -19.22 15.58
CA ARG A 279 21.81 -20.17 16.47
C ARG A 279 21.05 -19.45 17.58
N ASP A 280 20.01 -20.08 18.09
CA ASP A 280 19.19 -19.63 19.22
C ASP A 280 18.47 -18.29 18.97
N THR A 281 18.31 -17.92 17.70
CA THR A 281 17.50 -16.80 17.25
C THR A 281 16.42 -17.28 16.29
N ASN A 282 15.40 -16.44 16.10
CA ASN A 282 14.31 -16.72 15.16
C ASN A 282 13.86 -15.45 14.46
N ASP A 283 13.15 -15.60 13.36
CA ASP A 283 12.48 -14.49 12.69
C ASP A 283 11.11 -14.23 13.31
N TRP A 284 10.70 -12.99 13.23
CA TRP A 284 9.43 -12.56 13.79
C TRP A 284 8.86 -11.33 13.07
N VAL A 285 7.54 -11.15 13.18
CA VAL A 285 6.83 -9.97 12.70
C VAL A 285 5.76 -9.56 13.70
N ARG A 286 5.56 -8.24 13.86
CA ARG A 286 4.53 -7.64 14.71
C ARG A 286 3.50 -6.90 13.90
N PHE A 287 2.26 -7.04 14.33
CA PHE A 287 1.11 -6.35 13.75
C PHE A 287 0.25 -5.75 14.84
N ARG A 288 -0.42 -4.65 14.48
CA ARG A 288 -1.45 -4.01 15.28
C ARG A 288 -2.82 -4.22 14.66
N LEU A 289 -3.81 -4.53 15.47
CA LEU A 289 -5.21 -4.57 15.09
C LEU A 289 -5.76 -3.14 14.98
N PRO A 290 -6.88 -2.92 14.25
CA PRO A 290 -7.52 -1.60 14.17
C PRO A 290 -7.95 -1.04 15.54
N ALA A 291 -8.32 -1.94 16.45
CA ALA A 291 -8.68 -1.67 17.83
C ALA A 291 -8.62 -2.97 18.63
N GLN A 292 -8.90 -2.92 19.92
CA GLN A 292 -8.91 -4.12 20.76
C GLN A 292 -9.92 -5.15 20.25
N GLY A 293 -9.44 -6.36 20.00
CA GLY A 293 -10.22 -7.48 19.48
C GLY A 293 -10.10 -8.75 20.32
N ALA A 294 -11.13 -9.57 20.27
CA ALA A 294 -11.20 -10.90 20.89
C ALA A 294 -11.04 -11.97 19.80
N VAL A 295 -9.84 -12.52 19.67
CA VAL A 295 -9.49 -13.56 18.70
C VAL A 295 -10.05 -14.90 19.17
N ARG A 296 -10.70 -15.63 18.27
CA ARG A 296 -11.34 -16.95 18.53
C ARG A 296 -10.66 -18.08 17.76
N ALA A 297 -10.14 -17.78 16.58
CA ALA A 297 -9.44 -18.75 15.75
C ALA A 297 -8.35 -18.05 14.93
N VAL A 298 -7.32 -18.81 14.57
CA VAL A 298 -6.20 -18.33 13.76
C VAL A 298 -6.02 -19.24 12.56
N GLU A 299 -5.74 -18.66 11.39
CA GLU A 299 -5.26 -19.40 10.23
C GLU A 299 -3.83 -18.95 9.92
N ILE A 300 -2.95 -19.91 9.64
CA ILE A 300 -1.60 -19.69 9.12
C ILE A 300 -1.47 -20.50 7.84
N ASP A 301 -1.23 -19.81 6.74
CA ASP A 301 -1.12 -20.39 5.41
C ASP A 301 0.34 -20.37 4.94
N THR A 302 0.82 -21.49 4.41
CA THR A 302 2.13 -21.63 3.79
C THR A 302 2.01 -21.96 2.30
N ALA A 303 0.86 -21.66 1.67
CA ALA A 303 0.61 -21.93 0.25
C ALA A 303 1.75 -21.41 -0.64
N TYR A 304 2.16 -22.22 -1.61
CA TYR A 304 3.28 -22.00 -2.53
C TYR A 304 4.69 -22.02 -1.89
N LEU A 305 4.80 -22.04 -0.57
CA LEU A 305 6.08 -22.14 0.13
C LEU A 305 6.40 -23.63 0.36
N LYS A 306 7.12 -24.25 -0.54
CA LYS A 306 7.36 -25.70 -0.53
C LYS A 306 8.64 -26.09 0.22
N GLY A 307 9.75 -25.46 -0.12
CA GLY A 307 11.05 -25.71 0.52
C GLY A 307 11.53 -24.62 1.48
N ASN A 308 10.76 -23.54 1.58
CA ASN A 308 11.11 -22.31 2.29
C ASN A 308 10.00 -21.86 3.28
N ALA A 309 8.98 -22.70 3.52
CA ALA A 309 7.99 -22.42 4.57
C ALA A 309 8.62 -22.40 5.97
N ALA A 310 8.05 -21.64 6.90
CA ALA A 310 8.43 -21.70 8.29
C ALA A 310 8.27 -23.12 8.85
N GLY A 311 9.30 -23.63 9.52
CA GLY A 311 9.27 -24.98 10.10
C GLY A 311 8.35 -25.09 11.30
N TRP A 312 8.38 -24.09 12.17
CA TRP A 312 7.48 -23.92 13.33
C TRP A 312 7.12 -22.45 13.46
N ILE A 313 5.95 -22.19 14.06
CA ILE A 313 5.55 -20.85 14.47
C ILE A 313 5.13 -20.83 15.94
N ALA A 314 5.18 -19.65 16.53
CA ALA A 314 4.43 -19.32 17.74
C ALA A 314 3.69 -18.02 17.52
N LEU A 315 2.52 -17.85 18.12
CA LEU A 315 1.79 -16.59 18.07
C LEU A 315 1.62 -16.08 19.51
N GLN A 316 2.02 -14.82 19.70
CA GLN A 316 1.86 -14.11 20.96
C GLN A 316 0.90 -12.93 20.76
N GLY A 317 0.21 -12.55 21.83
CA GLY A 317 -0.66 -11.39 21.89
C GLY A 317 -0.26 -10.43 22.97
N ARG A 318 -0.62 -9.16 22.78
CA ARG A 318 -0.43 -8.09 23.76
C ARG A 318 -1.63 -7.16 23.74
N ASN A 319 -2.01 -6.67 24.90
CA ASN A 319 -3.06 -5.67 25.03
C ASN A 319 -2.47 -4.32 25.46
N GLY A 320 -2.65 -3.29 24.65
CA GLY A 320 -2.03 -1.98 24.81
C GLY A 320 -0.55 -1.94 24.40
N GLU A 321 0.00 -0.74 24.31
CA GLU A 321 1.38 -0.50 23.85
C GLU A 321 2.43 -1.05 24.83
N THR A 322 2.14 -1.03 26.11
CA THR A 322 3.05 -1.45 27.19
C THR A 322 2.68 -2.77 27.85
N GLY A 323 1.64 -3.45 27.36
CA GLY A 323 1.20 -4.74 27.91
C GLY A 323 2.26 -5.83 27.75
N GLU A 324 2.25 -6.82 28.63
CA GLU A 324 3.10 -8.00 28.50
C GLU A 324 2.62 -8.91 27.37
N TRP A 325 3.59 -9.54 26.69
CA TRP A 325 3.29 -10.56 25.68
C TRP A 325 2.87 -11.87 26.35
N PHE A 326 1.80 -12.47 25.87
CA PHE A 326 1.32 -13.78 26.30
C PHE A 326 1.12 -14.72 25.10
N GLU A 327 1.23 -16.00 25.34
CA GLU A 327 1.11 -17.02 24.31
C GLU A 327 -0.35 -17.21 23.89
N ILE A 328 -0.61 -17.17 22.58
CA ILE A 328 -1.90 -17.51 21.94
C ILE A 328 -1.79 -18.90 21.31
N ILE A 329 -0.73 -19.15 20.55
CA ILE A 329 -0.41 -20.45 19.96
C ILE A 329 1.02 -20.81 20.39
N PRO A 330 1.20 -21.95 21.09
CA PRO A 330 2.52 -22.42 21.45
C PRO A 330 3.32 -22.80 20.21
N ARG A 331 4.64 -22.96 20.36
CA ARG A 331 5.51 -23.37 19.25
C ARG A 331 5.00 -24.64 18.57
N THR A 332 4.45 -24.48 17.37
CA THR A 332 3.74 -25.51 16.62
C THR A 332 4.40 -25.72 15.27
N ARG A 333 4.56 -27.00 14.88
CA ARG A 333 5.11 -27.36 13.57
C ARG A 333 4.12 -27.01 12.47
N LEU A 334 4.64 -26.42 11.39
CA LEU A 334 3.89 -26.22 10.14
C LEU A 334 4.31 -27.24 9.08
N GLN A 335 3.42 -27.44 8.12
CA GLN A 335 3.68 -28.18 6.88
C GLN A 335 3.83 -27.18 5.74
N PRO A 336 4.72 -27.42 4.77
CA PRO A 336 4.78 -26.65 3.55
C PRO A 336 3.48 -26.73 2.74
N ASP A 337 3.18 -25.68 1.99
CA ASP A 337 2.07 -25.62 1.03
C ASP A 337 0.71 -26.02 1.64
N THR A 338 0.45 -25.55 2.86
CA THR A 338 -0.69 -26.03 3.69
C THR A 338 -1.35 -24.88 4.44
N LEU A 339 -2.68 -24.88 4.50
CA LEU A 339 -3.46 -24.02 5.37
C LEU A 339 -3.67 -24.72 6.73
N HIS A 340 -3.16 -24.10 7.80
CA HIS A 340 -3.29 -24.55 9.19
C HIS A 340 -4.37 -23.76 9.90
N ARG A 341 -5.21 -24.43 10.70
CA ARG A 341 -6.32 -23.83 11.43
C ARG A 341 -6.20 -24.15 12.91
N PHE A 342 -6.26 -23.10 13.73
CA PHE A 342 -6.12 -23.17 15.18
C PHE A 342 -7.35 -22.58 15.86
N PRO A 343 -8.36 -23.38 16.23
CA PRO A 343 -9.42 -22.91 17.11
C PRO A 343 -8.85 -22.69 18.52
N LEU A 344 -9.10 -21.53 19.11
CA LEU A 344 -8.62 -21.22 20.45
C LEU A 344 -9.59 -21.74 21.51
N ARG A 345 -9.04 -22.31 22.58
CA ARG A 345 -9.87 -22.82 23.72
C ARG A 345 -10.54 -21.68 24.48
N ALA A 346 -9.89 -20.55 24.58
CA ALA A 346 -10.40 -19.31 25.15
C ALA A 346 -10.08 -18.15 24.20
N GLN A 347 -10.93 -17.13 24.21
CA GLN A 347 -10.69 -15.94 23.42
C GLN A 347 -9.43 -15.21 23.91
N ALA A 348 -8.60 -14.76 22.97
CA ALA A 348 -7.45 -13.91 23.26
C ALA A 348 -7.81 -12.45 22.99
N VAL A 349 -7.86 -11.63 24.03
CA VAL A 349 -8.12 -10.18 23.90
C VAL A 349 -6.82 -9.46 23.68
N VAL A 350 -6.67 -8.84 22.51
CA VAL A 350 -5.41 -8.24 22.06
C VAL A 350 -5.62 -6.95 21.27
N THR A 351 -4.59 -6.11 21.26
CA THR A 351 -4.44 -4.99 20.32
C THR A 351 -3.29 -5.24 19.37
N HIS A 352 -2.32 -6.08 19.75
CA HIS A 352 -1.13 -6.41 18.98
C HIS A 352 -0.89 -7.91 18.99
N VAL A 353 -0.29 -8.40 17.92
CA VAL A 353 0.17 -9.79 17.82
C VAL A 353 1.59 -9.83 17.28
N ARG A 354 2.32 -10.86 17.70
CA ARG A 354 3.64 -11.20 17.18
C ARG A 354 3.65 -12.64 16.71
N LEU A 355 3.98 -12.82 15.43
CA LEU A 355 4.22 -14.14 14.85
C LEU A 355 5.72 -14.39 14.85
N ASP A 356 6.14 -15.47 15.49
CA ASP A 356 7.52 -15.97 15.47
C ASP A 356 7.63 -17.13 14.49
N ALA A 357 8.63 -17.14 13.63
CA ALA A 357 8.98 -18.23 12.71
C ALA A 357 10.31 -18.86 13.13
N PHE A 358 10.39 -20.18 13.24
CA PHE A 358 11.58 -20.85 13.77
C PHE A 358 12.20 -21.85 12.78
N PRO A 359 13.55 -21.75 12.55
CA PRO A 359 14.37 -20.59 12.88
C PRO A 359 14.05 -19.39 11.98
N ASP A 360 13.56 -19.66 10.78
CA ASP A 360 13.18 -18.75 9.72
C ASP A 360 12.12 -19.43 8.82
N GLY A 361 11.81 -18.81 7.70
CA GLY A 361 10.97 -19.35 6.65
C GLY A 361 9.70 -18.55 6.45
N GLY A 362 9.11 -18.73 5.28
CA GLY A 362 8.00 -17.92 4.80
C GLY A 362 6.64 -18.30 5.37
N VAL A 363 5.76 -17.31 5.40
CA VAL A 363 4.32 -17.43 5.68
C VAL A 363 3.56 -16.70 4.56
N ALA A 364 2.61 -17.38 3.93
CA ALA A 364 1.84 -16.82 2.83
C ALA A 364 0.72 -15.90 3.32
N ARG A 365 -0.06 -16.34 4.32
CA ARG A 365 -1.14 -15.54 4.95
C ARG A 365 -1.29 -15.88 6.42
N MET A 366 -1.75 -14.89 7.18
CA MET A 366 -2.25 -15.03 8.54
C MET A 366 -3.64 -14.41 8.67
N ARG A 367 -4.55 -15.07 9.39
CA ARG A 367 -5.88 -14.56 9.68
C ARG A 367 -6.17 -14.70 11.16
N LEU A 368 -6.78 -13.68 11.74
CA LEU A 368 -7.22 -13.67 13.13
C LEU A 368 -8.75 -13.50 13.17
N HIS A 369 -9.47 -14.61 13.22
CA HIS A 369 -10.93 -14.59 13.24
C HIS A 369 -11.45 -14.25 14.64
N GLY A 370 -12.24 -13.21 14.71
CA GLY A 370 -12.79 -12.72 15.97
C GLY A 370 -13.71 -11.53 15.80
N SER A 371 -13.96 -10.82 16.88
CA SER A 371 -14.77 -9.60 16.91
C SER A 371 -14.06 -8.53 17.72
N LEU A 372 -14.35 -7.26 17.45
CA LEU A 372 -13.93 -6.19 18.37
C LEU A 372 -14.57 -6.41 19.75
N THR A 373 -13.86 -6.02 20.80
CA THR A 373 -14.47 -5.85 22.11
C THR A 373 -15.36 -4.61 22.09
N GLU A 374 -16.20 -4.42 23.10
CA GLU A 374 -17.03 -3.23 23.22
C GLU A 374 -16.18 -1.95 23.24
N SER A 375 -15.10 -1.94 24.03
CA SER A 375 -14.16 -0.82 24.05
C SER A 375 -13.40 -0.62 22.74
N GLY A 376 -13.05 -1.72 22.04
CA GLY A 376 -12.44 -1.66 20.72
C GLY A 376 -13.36 -1.10 19.66
N ALA A 377 -14.62 -1.50 19.66
CA ALA A 377 -15.63 -0.96 18.75
C ALA A 377 -15.87 0.54 18.99
N ALA A 378 -15.96 0.96 20.25
CA ALA A 378 -16.11 2.38 20.61
C ALA A 378 -14.87 3.22 20.17
N ALA A 379 -13.66 2.69 20.39
CA ALA A 379 -12.43 3.39 19.98
C ALA A 379 -12.32 3.52 18.44
N LEU A 380 -12.71 2.48 17.69
CA LEU A 380 -12.72 2.54 16.22
C LEU A 380 -13.78 3.54 15.71
N ALA A 381 -14.96 3.57 16.32
CA ALA A 381 -16.01 4.52 15.96
C ALA A 381 -15.56 5.97 16.19
N ALA A 382 -14.94 6.26 17.34
CA ALA A 382 -14.39 7.57 17.62
C ALA A 382 -13.33 7.99 16.59
N ARG A 383 -12.40 7.11 16.26
CA ARG A 383 -11.39 7.36 15.22
C ARG A 383 -12.01 7.63 13.85
N TYR A 384 -13.07 6.90 13.50
CA TYR A 384 -13.78 7.08 12.24
C TYR A 384 -14.43 8.45 12.17
N GLU A 385 -15.14 8.88 13.22
CA GLU A 385 -15.76 10.20 13.32
C GLU A 385 -14.74 11.34 13.30
N GLU A 386 -13.64 11.22 14.08
CA GLU A 386 -12.54 12.19 14.14
C GLU A 386 -11.86 12.38 12.77
N SER A 387 -11.82 11.34 11.97
CA SER A 387 -11.25 11.41 10.61
C SER A 387 -12.16 12.10 9.58
N GLY A 388 -13.33 12.58 9.98
CA GLY A 388 -14.26 13.32 9.12
C GLY A 388 -14.93 12.45 8.05
N ALA A 389 -15.16 11.18 8.38
CA ALA A 389 -15.78 10.20 7.51
C ALA A 389 -17.33 10.27 7.57
#